data_ba408b37be5e8ae41e7db895ffc3ae47
#
_entry.id   ba408b37be5e8ae41e7db895ffc3ae47
#
_cell.length_a   1.000
_cell.length_b   1.000
_cell.length_c   1.000
_cell.angle_alpha   90.00
_cell.angle_beta   90.00
_cell.angle_gamma   90.00
#
_symmetry.space_group_name_H-M   'P 1'
#
loop_
_entity.id
_entity.type
_entity.pdbx_description
1 polymer ?
#
loop_
_entity_poly.entity_id
_entity_poly.type
_entity_poly.pdbx_seq_one_letter_code
_entity_poly.pdbx_strand_id
1 'polypeptide(L)'
;FFKQKTAYEIGVRLVGSEMCIRDRTDDVRLAVSRTVKELEGGYASIVVLSSRDPEALFTARSGTPVVVGLGSGENFVASDVSALLPVTQRFQFLEEGDIAVVRKDSVQIFDAEGCQVERPIRESELTADAADRGRFQHYMEKEIHEQPVALMRTLEDRINDGRIADSVFGPNAEEILSKVAGMHIVACGTSYHAGLVARYQFEELARLPCTVDIASEYRYRSPVVPKNTLFVAISQSGETADTLAALRAAKELGYLATMAICNVSESSLTREADLLLMTRAGQELGVASTKAFTTQLASLLMLTIAVSLQRGLEPGVEHELVTHLAEIPGLVEQSLVLNDAIADLARQFADKRHALFLGRGAMNPIAMEGALKLKEISYIHAEAYAAGELKHGPLALVDNDMPVVAVAPNNQLLEKLKSNLEAVSYTHLRAHETDSYLVCRLLLE
;
A
#
# COMPACT_ATOMS: atom_id res chain seq x y z
N PHE A 1 1.04 -22.77 -10.21
CA PHE A 1 0.14 -23.95 -10.26
C PHE A 1 -0.48 -24.16 -8.89
N PHE A 2 -1.55 -23.47 -8.58
CA PHE A 2 -2.44 -23.89 -7.49
C PHE A 2 -3.09 -25.21 -7.92
N LYS A 3 -2.71 -26.31 -7.27
CA LYS A 3 -3.53 -27.51 -7.33
C LYS A 3 -4.88 -27.13 -6.72
N GLN A 4 -5.92 -27.04 -7.53
CA GLN A 4 -7.28 -27.03 -7.04
C GLN A 4 -7.45 -28.26 -6.14
N LYS A 5 -7.61 -28.02 -4.84
CA LYS A 5 -8.07 -29.09 -3.95
C LYS A 5 -9.45 -29.50 -4.45
N THR A 6 -9.65 -30.78 -4.65
CA THR A 6 -10.95 -31.29 -5.07
C THR A 6 -12.02 -30.93 -4.02
N ALA A 7 -13.25 -30.70 -4.46
CA ALA A 7 -14.38 -30.39 -3.56
C ALA A 7 -14.49 -31.35 -2.35
N TYR A 8 -13.95 -32.54 -2.47
CA TYR A 8 -13.88 -33.55 -1.41
C TYR A 8 -12.86 -33.22 -0.29
N GLU A 9 -11.73 -32.58 -0.62
CA GLU A 9 -10.71 -32.19 0.37
C GLU A 9 -11.09 -30.91 1.15
N ILE A 10 -11.93 -30.06 0.56
CA ILE A 10 -12.52 -28.90 1.23
C ILE A 10 -13.70 -29.34 2.13
N GLY A 11 -14.48 -30.32 1.68
CA GLY A 11 -15.68 -30.81 2.37
C GLY A 11 -15.43 -31.48 3.72
N VAL A 12 -14.25 -32.05 3.96
CA VAL A 12 -13.99 -32.81 5.20
C VAL A 12 -13.77 -31.93 6.44
N ARG A 13 -13.46 -30.63 6.29
CA ARG A 13 -13.33 -29.69 7.42
C ARG A 13 -14.55 -28.79 7.65
N LEU A 14 -15.35 -28.52 6.61
CA LEU A 14 -16.57 -27.72 6.70
C LEU A 14 -17.85 -28.50 6.95
N VAL A 15 -17.86 -29.78 6.59
CA VAL A 15 -19.05 -30.68 6.64
C VAL A 15 -19.58 -30.90 8.04
N GLY A 16 -18.77 -30.75 9.08
CA GLY A 16 -19.24 -30.96 10.48
C GLY A 16 -20.09 -29.80 11.01
N SER A 17 -19.71 -28.56 10.75
CA SER A 17 -20.39 -27.37 11.27
C SER A 17 -21.58 -26.93 10.42
N GLU A 18 -21.49 -27.01 9.08
CA GLU A 18 -22.58 -26.63 8.18
C GLU A 18 -23.81 -27.58 8.30
N MET A 19 -23.61 -28.91 8.35
CA MET A 19 -24.70 -29.83 8.52
C MET A 19 -25.42 -29.68 9.87
N CYS A 20 -24.65 -29.43 10.94
CA CYS A 20 -25.23 -29.25 12.27
C CYS A 20 -26.03 -27.95 12.43
N ILE A 21 -25.68 -26.89 11.75
CA ILE A 21 -26.36 -25.59 11.83
C ILE A 21 -27.55 -25.56 10.88
N ARG A 22 -27.40 -26.10 9.67
CA ARG A 22 -28.45 -26.21 8.67
C ARG A 22 -29.69 -26.98 9.16
N ASP A 23 -29.49 -28.00 9.95
CA ASP A 23 -30.58 -28.85 10.43
C ASP A 23 -31.32 -28.25 11.66
N ARG A 24 -30.81 -27.15 12.24
CA ARG A 24 -31.36 -26.49 13.42
C ARG A 24 -32.26 -25.29 13.13
N THR A 25 -32.27 -24.77 11.89
CA THR A 25 -33.09 -23.64 11.52
C THR A 25 -33.44 -23.65 10.03
N ASP A 26 -34.68 -23.30 9.73
CA ASP A 26 -35.14 -23.09 8.36
C ASP A 26 -34.80 -21.66 7.83
N ASP A 27 -34.43 -20.76 8.73
CA ASP A 27 -34.00 -19.41 8.37
C ASP A 27 -32.53 -19.41 7.94
N VAL A 28 -32.29 -19.19 6.63
CA VAL A 28 -30.96 -19.20 6.04
C VAL A 28 -30.08 -18.10 6.63
N ARG A 29 -30.62 -16.89 6.87
CA ARG A 29 -29.90 -15.79 7.48
C ARG A 29 -29.39 -16.17 8.88
N LEU A 30 -30.25 -16.78 9.69
CA LEU A 30 -29.90 -17.21 11.04
C LEU A 30 -28.85 -18.33 11.01
N ALA A 31 -28.93 -19.22 10.01
CA ALA A 31 -27.92 -20.26 9.79
C ALA A 31 -26.54 -19.62 9.47
N VAL A 32 -26.51 -18.67 8.53
CA VAL A 32 -25.29 -17.92 8.19
C VAL A 32 -24.72 -17.19 9.42
N SER A 33 -25.57 -16.46 10.16
CA SER A 33 -25.16 -15.75 11.37
C SER A 33 -24.51 -16.66 12.42
N ARG A 34 -25.08 -17.83 12.65
CA ARG A 34 -24.52 -18.81 13.60
C ARG A 34 -23.21 -19.42 13.11
N THR A 35 -23.13 -19.75 11.81
CA THR A 35 -21.92 -20.31 11.22
C THR A 35 -20.77 -19.31 11.30
N VAL A 36 -21.02 -18.05 10.95
CA VAL A 36 -20.01 -16.97 10.97
C VAL A 36 -19.44 -16.76 12.38
N LYS A 37 -20.27 -16.87 13.43
CA LYS A 37 -19.82 -16.74 14.83
C LYS A 37 -18.93 -17.90 15.32
N GLU A 38 -18.95 -19.04 14.63
CA GLU A 38 -18.10 -20.19 14.95
C GLU A 38 -16.78 -20.19 14.15
N LEU A 39 -16.65 -19.29 13.15
CA LEU A 39 -15.42 -19.17 12.38
C LEU A 39 -14.39 -18.34 13.14
N GLU A 40 -13.19 -18.87 13.29
CA GLU A 40 -12.06 -18.19 13.91
C GLU A 40 -11.18 -17.53 12.83
N GLY A 41 -10.75 -16.29 13.09
CA GLY A 41 -9.88 -15.50 12.22
C GLY A 41 -10.66 -14.63 11.23
N GLY A 42 -9.92 -13.76 10.53
CA GLY A 42 -10.46 -12.96 9.42
C GLY A 42 -10.65 -13.83 8.18
N TYR A 43 -11.77 -13.70 7.51
CA TYR A 43 -12.05 -14.38 6.25
C TYR A 43 -12.34 -13.35 5.15
N ALA A 44 -11.98 -13.70 3.93
CA ALA A 44 -12.45 -12.99 2.74
C ALA A 44 -13.96 -13.10 2.64
N SER A 45 -14.60 -12.25 1.86
CA SER A 45 -16.05 -12.21 1.70
C SER A 45 -16.70 -13.60 1.66
N ILE A 46 -17.61 -13.86 2.58
CA ILE A 46 -18.45 -15.06 2.54
C ILE A 46 -19.71 -14.71 1.78
N VAL A 47 -19.98 -15.45 0.70
CA VAL A 47 -21.25 -15.35 -0.04
C VAL A 47 -21.88 -16.73 -0.08
N VAL A 48 -23.10 -16.83 0.44
CA VAL A 48 -23.88 -18.07 0.50
C VAL A 48 -25.09 -17.98 -0.39
N LEU A 49 -25.27 -19.03 -1.20
CA LEU A 49 -26.48 -19.30 -1.97
C LEU A 49 -27.20 -20.48 -1.35
N SER A 50 -28.50 -20.41 -1.20
CA SER A 50 -29.29 -21.48 -0.62
C SER A 50 -30.48 -21.85 -1.51
N SER A 51 -30.72 -23.15 -1.72
CA SER A 51 -31.89 -23.64 -2.40
C SER A 51 -33.21 -23.39 -1.63
N ARG A 52 -33.12 -23.00 -0.36
CA ARG A 52 -34.28 -22.61 0.47
C ARG A 52 -34.72 -21.16 0.23
N ASP A 53 -33.81 -20.32 -0.23
CA ASP A 53 -34.04 -18.93 -0.63
C ASP A 53 -33.19 -18.60 -1.84
N PRO A 54 -33.58 -19.12 -3.04
CA PRO A 54 -32.73 -19.04 -4.22
C PRO A 54 -32.64 -17.64 -4.82
N GLU A 55 -33.45 -16.69 -4.38
CA GLU A 55 -33.47 -15.32 -4.85
C GLU A 55 -32.63 -14.38 -3.96
N ALA A 56 -31.97 -14.89 -2.95
CA ALA A 56 -31.12 -14.12 -2.04
C ALA A 56 -29.67 -14.59 -2.07
N LEU A 57 -28.76 -13.61 -2.04
CA LEU A 57 -27.37 -13.78 -1.66
C LEU A 57 -27.23 -13.40 -0.18
N PHE A 58 -26.57 -14.22 0.58
CA PHE A 58 -26.24 -13.92 1.97
C PHE A 58 -24.73 -13.65 2.06
N THR A 59 -24.35 -12.50 2.58
CA THR A 59 -22.93 -12.15 2.73
C THR A 59 -22.65 -11.68 4.14
N ALA A 60 -21.45 -11.96 4.64
CA ALA A 60 -21.02 -11.56 5.96
C ALA A 60 -19.63 -10.95 5.91
N ARG A 61 -19.38 -9.94 6.75
CA ARG A 61 -18.07 -9.31 6.92
C ARG A 61 -17.41 -9.77 8.22
N SER A 62 -16.15 -10.19 8.10
CA SER A 62 -15.23 -10.34 9.23
C SER A 62 -13.78 -10.11 8.77
N GLY A 63 -13.20 -9.02 9.20
CA GLY A 63 -11.84 -8.61 8.83
C GLY A 63 -11.76 -7.97 7.43
N THR A 64 -12.08 -8.70 6.38
CA THR A 64 -12.06 -8.19 4.99
C THR A 64 -13.31 -7.35 4.70
N PRO A 65 -13.17 -6.21 4.01
CA PRO A 65 -14.31 -5.38 3.61
C PRO A 65 -15.30 -6.14 2.71
N VAL A 66 -16.57 -5.80 2.87
CA VAL A 66 -17.64 -6.21 1.96
C VAL A 66 -18.45 -4.98 1.57
N VAL A 67 -18.66 -4.79 0.30
CA VAL A 67 -19.48 -3.72 -0.27
C VAL A 67 -20.65 -4.30 -1.05
N VAL A 68 -21.82 -3.72 -0.86
CA VAL A 68 -23.01 -4.01 -1.64
C VAL A 68 -23.21 -2.87 -2.64
N GLY A 69 -23.18 -3.19 -3.93
CA GLY A 69 -23.48 -2.27 -5.02
C GLY A 69 -24.98 -2.26 -5.32
N LEU A 70 -25.59 -1.09 -5.35
CA LEU A 70 -27.00 -0.90 -5.61
C LEU A 70 -27.23 -0.53 -7.08
N GLY A 71 -27.77 -1.46 -7.86
CA GLY A 71 -28.08 -1.27 -9.27
C GLY A 71 -29.56 -0.98 -9.52
N SER A 72 -29.95 -0.93 -10.79
CA SER A 72 -31.34 -0.78 -11.21
C SER A 72 -31.95 -2.15 -11.56
N GLY A 73 -32.71 -2.72 -10.62
CA GLY A 73 -33.29 -4.05 -10.78
C GLY A 73 -32.29 -5.19 -10.57
N GLU A 74 -31.16 -4.91 -9.99
CA GLU A 74 -30.13 -5.88 -9.58
C GLU A 74 -29.21 -5.26 -8.51
N ASN A 75 -28.66 -6.09 -7.65
CA ASN A 75 -27.71 -5.69 -6.62
C ASN A 75 -26.51 -6.64 -6.63
N PHE A 76 -25.37 -6.14 -6.19
CA PHE A 76 -24.07 -6.79 -6.34
C PHE A 76 -23.35 -6.88 -5.00
N VAL A 77 -22.45 -7.86 -4.85
CA VAL A 77 -21.58 -8.00 -3.69
C VAL A 77 -20.14 -8.12 -4.16
N ALA A 78 -19.25 -7.34 -3.56
CA ALA A 78 -17.81 -7.42 -3.81
C ALA A 78 -17.02 -7.09 -2.53
N SER A 79 -15.71 -7.33 -2.56
CA SER A 79 -14.80 -6.89 -1.51
C SER A 79 -14.27 -5.47 -1.73
N ASP A 80 -14.40 -4.94 -2.95
CA ASP A 80 -13.92 -3.61 -3.34
C ASP A 80 -14.87 -2.95 -4.35
N VAL A 81 -15.05 -1.63 -4.23
CA VAL A 81 -15.91 -0.84 -5.13
C VAL A 81 -15.47 -0.90 -6.59
N SER A 82 -14.16 -1.02 -6.83
CA SER A 82 -13.58 -1.04 -8.18
C SER A 82 -14.15 -2.17 -9.06
N ALA A 83 -14.47 -3.30 -8.45
CA ALA A 83 -15.07 -4.44 -9.14
C ALA A 83 -16.50 -4.14 -9.64
N LEU A 84 -17.18 -3.19 -9.02
CA LEU A 84 -18.59 -2.86 -9.28
C LEU A 84 -18.79 -1.55 -10.03
N LEU A 85 -17.76 -0.72 -10.18
CA LEU A 85 -17.86 0.57 -10.91
C LEU A 85 -18.44 0.45 -12.33
N PRO A 86 -18.19 -0.63 -13.10
CA PRO A 86 -18.81 -0.78 -14.41
C PRO A 86 -20.33 -0.95 -14.39
N VAL A 87 -20.92 -1.29 -13.25
CA VAL A 87 -22.36 -1.61 -13.12
C VAL A 87 -23.11 -0.67 -12.18
N THR A 88 -22.45 -0.05 -11.21
CA THR A 88 -23.07 0.93 -10.31
C THR A 88 -22.03 1.84 -9.67
N GLN A 89 -22.46 3.04 -9.26
CA GLN A 89 -21.68 3.98 -8.45
C GLN A 89 -22.25 4.15 -7.03
N ARG A 90 -23.32 3.42 -6.69
CA ARG A 90 -24.01 3.53 -5.40
C ARG A 90 -23.70 2.31 -4.53
N PHE A 91 -23.12 2.55 -3.36
CA PHE A 91 -22.59 1.51 -2.50
C PHE A 91 -23.08 1.61 -1.06
N GLN A 92 -23.28 0.45 -0.43
CA GLN A 92 -23.42 0.31 1.02
C GLN A 92 -22.26 -0.52 1.53
N PHE A 93 -21.49 0.00 2.49
CA PHE A 93 -20.38 -0.70 3.12
C PHE A 93 -20.88 -1.41 4.36
N LEU A 94 -20.58 -2.72 4.46
CA LEU A 94 -20.85 -3.46 5.67
C LEU A 94 -19.84 -3.09 6.75
N GLU A 95 -20.28 -3.04 8.00
CA GLU A 95 -19.42 -2.92 9.18
C GLU A 95 -18.99 -4.29 9.69
N GLU A 96 -18.04 -4.33 10.64
CA GLU A 96 -17.53 -5.57 11.21
C GLU A 96 -18.65 -6.35 11.91
N GLY A 97 -18.81 -7.60 11.53
CA GLY A 97 -19.87 -8.47 12.03
C GLY A 97 -21.22 -8.36 11.32
N ASP A 98 -21.36 -7.44 10.36
CA ASP A 98 -22.59 -7.30 9.58
C ASP A 98 -22.84 -8.51 8.69
N ILE A 99 -24.11 -8.82 8.52
CA ILE A 99 -24.64 -9.80 7.58
C ILE A 99 -25.65 -9.10 6.69
N ALA A 100 -25.49 -9.20 5.37
CA ALA A 100 -26.46 -8.67 4.41
C ALA A 100 -27.21 -9.79 3.69
N VAL A 101 -28.50 -9.59 3.51
CA VAL A 101 -29.37 -10.35 2.64
C VAL A 101 -29.64 -9.49 1.41
N VAL A 102 -29.02 -9.87 0.29
CA VAL A 102 -29.03 -9.11 -0.95
C VAL A 102 -29.93 -9.79 -1.95
N ARG A 103 -30.98 -9.11 -2.37
CA ARG A 103 -31.94 -9.55 -3.38
C ARG A 103 -31.86 -8.66 -4.60
N LYS A 104 -32.51 -9.03 -5.64
CA LYS A 104 -32.54 -8.29 -6.91
C LYS A 104 -32.96 -6.82 -6.74
N ASP A 105 -33.91 -6.56 -5.86
CA ASP A 105 -34.55 -5.24 -5.67
C ASP A 105 -34.48 -4.70 -4.25
N SER A 106 -33.84 -5.43 -3.33
CA SER A 106 -33.73 -5.03 -1.91
C SER A 106 -32.45 -5.52 -1.25
N VAL A 107 -31.99 -4.77 -0.26
CA VAL A 107 -30.86 -5.11 0.60
C VAL A 107 -31.31 -4.94 2.06
N GLN A 108 -31.10 -5.95 2.87
CA GLN A 108 -31.32 -5.89 4.31
C GLN A 108 -30.01 -6.21 5.02
N ILE A 109 -29.60 -5.37 5.95
CA ILE A 109 -28.36 -5.53 6.71
C ILE A 109 -28.69 -5.74 8.17
N PHE A 110 -27.99 -6.66 8.79
CA PHE A 110 -28.13 -7.04 10.20
C PHE A 110 -26.77 -6.94 10.88
N ASP A 111 -26.70 -6.33 12.04
CA ASP A 111 -25.49 -6.22 12.84
C ASP A 111 -25.06 -7.55 13.50
N ALA A 112 -23.96 -7.51 14.25
CA ALA A 112 -23.43 -8.68 14.98
C ALA A 112 -24.42 -9.26 16.00
N GLU A 113 -25.34 -8.44 16.54
CA GLU A 113 -26.40 -8.82 17.46
C GLU A 113 -27.62 -9.43 16.73
N GLY A 114 -27.67 -9.27 15.41
CA GLY A 114 -28.75 -9.74 14.55
C GLY A 114 -29.93 -8.75 14.44
N CYS A 115 -29.75 -7.51 14.87
CA CYS A 115 -30.70 -6.43 14.68
C CYS A 115 -30.60 -5.88 13.26
N GLN A 116 -31.74 -5.58 12.64
CA GLN A 116 -31.73 -4.94 11.32
C GLN A 116 -31.25 -3.49 11.47
N VAL A 117 -30.26 -3.11 10.67
CA VAL A 117 -29.63 -1.78 10.67
C VAL A 117 -29.63 -1.18 9.28
N GLU A 118 -29.58 0.14 9.21
CA GLU A 118 -29.37 0.86 7.96
C GLU A 118 -27.91 1.31 7.88
N ARG A 119 -27.28 1.06 6.75
CA ARG A 119 -25.95 1.59 6.43
C ARG A 119 -26.09 2.68 5.37
N PRO A 120 -25.33 3.80 5.48
CA PRO A 120 -25.44 4.91 4.56
C PRO A 120 -25.08 4.47 3.13
N ILE A 121 -25.90 4.91 2.17
CA ILE A 121 -25.56 4.77 0.75
C ILE A 121 -24.58 5.89 0.40
N ARG A 122 -23.47 5.51 -0.24
CA ARG A 122 -22.45 6.43 -0.73
C ARG A 122 -22.38 6.34 -2.24
N GLU A 123 -22.18 7.48 -2.89
CA GLU A 123 -21.88 7.54 -4.32
C GLU A 123 -20.37 7.68 -4.47
N SER A 124 -19.77 6.80 -5.28
CA SER A 124 -18.35 6.86 -5.57
C SER A 124 -18.09 7.87 -6.69
N GLU A 125 -17.10 8.72 -6.51
CA GLU A 125 -16.61 9.64 -7.55
C GLU A 125 -15.72 8.93 -8.59
N LEU A 126 -15.37 7.66 -8.36
CA LEU A 126 -14.58 6.85 -9.28
C LEU A 126 -15.42 6.49 -10.51
N THR A 127 -14.84 6.64 -11.69
CA THR A 127 -15.49 6.32 -12.97
C THR A 127 -15.01 4.99 -13.53
N ALA A 128 -15.87 4.29 -14.30
CA ALA A 128 -15.51 3.05 -14.99
C ALA A 128 -14.36 3.25 -16.00
N ASP A 129 -14.21 4.45 -16.58
CA ASP A 129 -13.13 4.79 -17.51
C ASP A 129 -11.74 4.69 -16.88
N ALA A 130 -11.64 4.84 -15.55
CA ALA A 130 -10.38 4.65 -14.82
C ALA A 130 -9.87 3.20 -14.94
N ALA A 131 -10.74 2.25 -15.17
CA ALA A 131 -10.41 0.83 -15.35
C ALA A 131 -9.99 0.47 -16.79
N ASP A 132 -10.07 1.38 -17.75
CA ASP A 132 -9.62 1.11 -19.11
C ASP A 132 -8.09 1.13 -19.20
N ARG A 133 -7.49 0.11 -19.81
CA ARG A 133 -6.04 0.04 -20.06
C ARG A 133 -5.57 1.01 -21.15
N GLY A 134 -6.49 1.53 -21.97
CA GLY A 134 -6.14 2.38 -23.10
C GLY A 134 -5.19 1.66 -24.07
N ARG A 135 -4.10 2.33 -24.45
CA ARG A 135 -3.08 1.80 -25.37
C ARG A 135 -2.09 0.80 -24.76
N PHE A 136 -2.12 0.58 -23.46
CA PHE A 136 -1.14 -0.23 -22.75
C PHE A 136 -1.53 -1.71 -22.72
N GLN A 137 -0.56 -2.60 -22.73
CA GLN A 137 -0.79 -4.05 -22.67
C GLN A 137 -1.16 -4.48 -21.23
N HIS A 138 -0.58 -3.84 -20.23
CA HIS A 138 -0.73 -4.16 -18.82
C HIS A 138 -1.13 -2.93 -18.00
N TYR A 139 -1.92 -3.13 -16.93
CA TYR A 139 -2.27 -2.06 -15.99
C TYR A 139 -1.03 -1.43 -15.35
N MET A 140 -0.06 -2.23 -14.94
CA MET A 140 1.16 -1.72 -14.34
C MET A 140 1.93 -0.79 -15.30
N GLU A 141 2.00 -1.10 -16.59
CA GLU A 141 2.61 -0.23 -17.60
C GLU A 141 1.86 1.11 -17.70
N LYS A 142 0.53 1.07 -17.75
CA LYS A 142 -0.30 2.28 -17.70
C LYS A 142 0.00 3.11 -16.44
N GLU A 143 0.01 2.47 -15.29
CA GLU A 143 0.20 3.11 -13.98
C GLU A 143 1.60 3.70 -13.81
N ILE A 144 2.62 3.10 -14.41
CA ILE A 144 3.97 3.67 -14.51
C ILE A 144 3.91 5.01 -15.27
N HIS A 145 3.20 5.06 -16.40
CA HIS A 145 3.06 6.26 -17.21
C HIS A 145 2.10 7.30 -16.60
N GLU A 146 1.25 6.92 -15.68
CA GLU A 146 0.35 7.81 -14.95
C GLU A 146 1.02 8.53 -13.77
N GLN A 147 2.22 8.13 -13.36
CA GLN A 147 2.91 8.71 -12.20
C GLN A 147 3.03 10.25 -12.24
N PRO A 148 3.39 10.90 -13.36
CA PRO A 148 3.46 12.36 -13.40
C PRO A 148 2.14 13.03 -13.05
N VAL A 149 1.04 12.53 -13.64
CA VAL A 149 -0.31 13.04 -13.39
C VAL A 149 -0.77 12.73 -11.95
N ALA A 150 -0.46 11.54 -11.45
CA ALA A 150 -0.78 11.15 -10.08
C ALA A 150 -0.07 12.06 -9.06
N LEU A 151 1.20 12.37 -9.29
CA LEU A 151 1.98 13.30 -8.47
C LEU A 151 1.43 14.73 -8.54
N MET A 152 1.07 15.24 -9.74
CA MET A 152 0.42 16.55 -9.85
C MET A 152 -0.86 16.61 -9.02
N ARG A 153 -1.75 15.61 -9.10
CA ARG A 153 -2.98 15.53 -8.29
C ARG A 153 -2.69 15.43 -6.80
N THR A 154 -1.62 14.73 -6.42
CA THR A 154 -1.18 14.64 -5.03
C THR A 154 -0.78 16.01 -4.47
N LEU A 155 -0.21 16.87 -5.29
CA LEU A 155 0.27 18.19 -4.88
C LEU A 155 -0.76 19.31 -5.08
N GLU A 156 -1.78 19.09 -5.91
CA GLU A 156 -2.83 20.05 -6.24
C GLU A 156 -3.56 20.56 -4.98
N ASP A 157 -3.73 21.87 -4.86
CA ASP A 157 -4.33 22.57 -3.72
C ASP A 157 -3.60 22.40 -2.37
N ARG A 158 -2.43 21.80 -2.37
CA ARG A 158 -1.63 21.54 -1.17
C ARG A 158 -0.38 22.39 -1.06
N ILE A 159 0.00 22.99 -2.17
CA ILE A 159 1.14 23.91 -2.26
C ILE A 159 0.63 25.28 -2.66
N ASN A 160 0.84 26.28 -1.80
CA ASN A 160 0.48 27.67 -2.04
C ASN A 160 1.71 28.56 -1.77
N ASP A 161 2.12 29.35 -2.76
CA ASP A 161 3.25 30.29 -2.64
C ASP A 161 4.54 29.67 -2.09
N GLY A 162 4.84 28.42 -2.50
CA GLY A 162 6.03 27.67 -2.06
C GLY A 162 5.96 27.18 -0.63
N ARG A 163 4.76 26.98 -0.09
CA ARG A 163 4.50 26.43 1.24
C ARG A 163 3.47 25.31 1.20
N ILE A 164 3.53 24.44 2.19
CA ILE A 164 2.48 23.44 2.40
C ILE A 164 1.26 24.12 3.05
N ALA A 165 0.08 23.92 2.50
CA ALA A 165 -1.15 24.50 3.05
C ALA A 165 -1.52 23.85 4.39
N ASP A 166 -1.93 24.64 5.38
CA ASP A 166 -2.21 24.18 6.74
C ASP A 166 -3.34 23.13 6.80
N SER A 167 -4.29 23.18 5.87
CA SER A 167 -5.46 22.28 5.82
C SER A 167 -5.16 20.87 5.28
N VAL A 168 -3.94 20.60 4.81
CA VAL A 168 -3.58 19.36 4.08
C VAL A 168 -3.81 18.09 4.90
N PHE A 169 -3.60 18.15 6.22
CA PHE A 169 -3.61 16.99 7.10
C PHE A 169 -4.92 16.81 7.91
N GLY A 170 -5.92 17.64 7.62
CA GLY A 170 -7.21 17.58 8.29
C GLY A 170 -7.37 18.58 9.45
N PRO A 171 -8.54 18.59 10.09
CA PRO A 171 -8.83 19.51 11.19
C PRO A 171 -7.91 19.22 12.38
N ASN A 172 -7.54 20.28 13.11
CA ASN A 172 -6.64 20.24 14.29
C ASN A 172 -5.23 19.71 14.03
N ALA A 173 -4.83 19.55 12.76
CA ALA A 173 -3.52 19.01 12.41
C ALA A 173 -2.38 19.87 12.97
N GLU A 174 -2.46 21.18 12.87
CA GLU A 174 -1.45 22.11 13.38
C GLU A 174 -1.23 21.93 14.90
N GLU A 175 -2.30 21.84 15.69
CA GLU A 175 -2.20 21.60 17.12
C GLU A 175 -1.54 20.25 17.45
N ILE A 176 -1.87 19.20 16.72
CA ILE A 176 -1.30 17.87 16.91
C ILE A 176 0.17 17.86 16.49
N LEU A 177 0.49 18.35 15.28
CA LEU A 177 1.83 18.33 14.72
C LEU A 177 2.82 19.16 15.56
N SER A 178 2.37 20.25 16.17
CA SER A 178 3.20 21.08 17.07
C SER A 178 3.67 20.33 18.34
N LYS A 179 2.95 19.28 18.74
CA LYS A 179 3.26 18.48 19.93
C LYS A 179 4.07 17.23 19.63
N VAL A 180 4.25 16.90 18.34
CA VAL A 180 4.94 15.65 17.91
C VAL A 180 6.39 15.67 18.38
N ALA A 181 6.79 14.63 19.12
CA ALA A 181 8.14 14.39 19.59
C ALA A 181 8.78 13.10 19.01
N GLY A 182 8.01 12.30 18.29
CA GLY A 182 8.46 11.09 17.60
C GLY A 182 7.45 10.64 16.57
N MET A 183 7.89 9.85 15.60
CA MET A 183 7.07 9.25 14.56
C MET A 183 7.13 7.73 14.65
N HIS A 184 5.98 7.08 14.47
CA HIS A 184 5.91 5.64 14.32
C HIS A 184 5.08 5.29 13.09
N ILE A 185 5.75 4.88 12.02
CA ILE A 185 5.13 4.53 10.74
C ILE A 185 4.91 3.02 10.72
N VAL A 186 3.70 2.60 10.35
CA VAL A 186 3.35 1.17 10.25
C VAL A 186 2.67 0.90 8.92
N ALA A 187 3.19 -0.07 8.16
CA ALA A 187 2.70 -0.40 6.83
C ALA A 187 3.11 -1.82 6.40
N CYS A 188 2.65 -2.25 5.22
CA CYS A 188 3.05 -3.49 4.56
C CYS A 188 3.66 -3.22 3.18
N GLY A 189 4.57 -4.10 2.72
CA GLY A 189 5.09 -4.13 1.35
C GLY A 189 5.64 -2.79 0.87
N THR A 190 5.21 -2.34 -0.29
CA THR A 190 5.60 -1.07 -0.92
C THR A 190 5.43 0.14 0.02
N SER A 191 4.31 0.21 0.75
CA SER A 191 4.05 1.28 1.71
C SER A 191 5.03 1.25 2.90
N TYR A 192 5.48 0.07 3.33
CA TYR A 192 6.53 -0.05 4.34
C TYR A 192 7.86 0.50 3.81
N HIS A 193 8.21 0.22 2.55
CA HIS A 193 9.42 0.79 1.92
C HIS A 193 9.35 2.32 1.83
N ALA A 194 8.19 2.88 1.50
CA ALA A 194 7.98 4.34 1.53
C ALA A 194 8.22 4.92 2.93
N GLY A 195 7.71 4.25 3.97
CA GLY A 195 7.95 4.62 5.36
C GLY A 195 9.43 4.58 5.74
N LEU A 196 10.18 3.58 5.27
CA LEU A 196 11.63 3.49 5.50
C LEU A 196 12.40 4.65 4.84
N VAL A 197 11.99 5.14 3.68
CA VAL A 197 12.56 6.36 3.07
C VAL A 197 12.26 7.56 3.96
N ALA A 198 11.01 7.73 4.37
CA ALA A 198 10.59 8.86 5.19
C ALA A 198 11.31 8.92 6.54
N ARG A 199 11.70 7.79 7.12
CA ARG A 199 12.50 7.78 8.35
C ARG A 199 13.76 8.64 8.22
N TYR A 200 14.50 8.50 7.11
CA TYR A 200 15.70 9.34 6.87
C TYR A 200 15.33 10.82 6.80
N GLN A 201 14.21 11.15 6.16
CA GLN A 201 13.74 12.52 6.03
C GLN A 201 13.33 13.12 7.39
N PHE A 202 12.57 12.40 8.23
CA PHE A 202 12.20 12.84 9.58
C PHE A 202 13.42 13.04 10.48
N GLU A 203 14.38 12.13 10.43
CA GLU A 203 15.61 12.24 11.22
C GLU A 203 16.49 13.41 10.76
N GLU A 204 16.59 13.64 9.45
CA GLU A 204 17.44 14.68 8.88
C GLU A 204 16.81 16.08 8.97
N LEU A 205 15.56 16.24 8.54
CA LEU A 205 14.90 17.54 8.45
C LEU A 205 14.22 17.94 9.77
N ALA A 206 13.41 17.05 10.33
CA ALA A 206 12.63 17.32 11.53
C ALA A 206 13.39 17.07 12.83
N ARG A 207 14.55 16.43 12.76
CA ARG A 207 15.33 15.98 13.95
C ARG A 207 14.49 15.20 14.93
N LEU A 208 13.61 14.32 14.40
CA LEU A 208 12.71 13.47 15.15
C LEU A 208 13.11 12.00 15.06
N PRO A 209 13.05 11.25 16.17
CA PRO A 209 13.15 9.81 16.11
C PRO A 209 11.96 9.26 15.32
N CYS A 210 12.24 8.41 14.33
CA CYS A 210 11.25 7.77 13.49
C CYS A 210 11.45 6.26 13.48
N THR A 211 10.46 5.52 13.96
CA THR A 211 10.42 4.06 13.91
C THR A 211 9.50 3.65 12.75
N VAL A 212 9.88 2.58 12.05
CA VAL A 212 9.07 2.02 10.96
C VAL A 212 8.94 0.53 11.16
N ASP A 213 7.71 0.04 11.25
CA ASP A 213 7.41 -1.38 11.50
C ASP A 213 6.51 -1.96 10.41
N ILE A 214 6.68 -3.26 10.16
CA ILE A 214 5.75 -4.03 9.32
C ILE A 214 4.47 -4.27 10.13
N ALA A 215 3.31 -3.99 9.52
CA ALA A 215 2.03 -4.02 10.23
C ALA A 215 1.68 -5.42 10.77
N SER A 216 2.00 -6.50 10.05
CA SER A 216 1.78 -7.88 10.51
C SER A 216 2.55 -8.21 11.78
N GLU A 217 3.75 -7.64 11.95
CA GLU A 217 4.58 -7.86 13.12
C GLU A 217 4.20 -6.92 14.28
N TYR A 218 3.85 -5.67 13.93
CA TYR A 218 3.45 -4.68 14.92
C TYR A 218 2.19 -5.11 15.71
N ARG A 219 1.15 -5.62 15.04
CA ARG A 219 -0.14 -5.94 15.64
C ARG A 219 -0.09 -7.00 16.76
N TYR A 220 0.96 -7.82 16.78
CA TYR A 220 1.15 -8.87 17.79
C TYR A 220 2.21 -8.54 18.84
N ARG A 221 2.80 -7.36 18.74
CA ARG A 221 3.85 -6.90 19.64
C ARG A 221 3.27 -5.95 20.70
N SER A 222 3.90 -5.86 21.85
CA SER A 222 3.62 -4.85 22.87
C SER A 222 4.69 -3.73 22.80
N PRO A 223 4.54 -2.75 21.91
CA PRO A 223 5.55 -1.73 21.71
C PRO A 223 5.56 -0.74 22.89
N VAL A 224 6.76 -0.24 23.23
CA VAL A 224 6.87 0.90 24.13
C VAL A 224 6.62 2.17 23.30
N VAL A 225 5.61 2.94 23.69
CA VAL A 225 5.23 4.18 23.00
C VAL A 225 5.80 5.39 23.76
N PRO A 226 6.79 6.11 23.19
CA PRO A 226 7.26 7.36 23.77
C PRO A 226 6.16 8.42 23.78
N LYS A 227 6.18 9.32 24.75
CA LYS A 227 5.20 10.43 24.81
C LYS A 227 5.23 11.26 23.53
N ASN A 228 4.07 11.75 23.13
CA ASN A 228 3.91 12.60 21.95
C ASN A 228 4.39 11.97 20.64
N THR A 229 4.30 10.66 20.51
CA THR A 229 4.56 9.96 19.25
C THR A 229 3.30 9.96 18.40
N LEU A 230 3.42 10.40 17.14
CA LEU A 230 2.38 10.28 16.12
C LEU A 230 2.46 8.90 15.48
N PHE A 231 1.35 8.17 15.47
CA PHE A 231 1.23 6.91 14.73
C PHE A 231 0.77 7.20 13.29
N VAL A 232 1.50 6.70 12.30
CA VAL A 232 1.18 6.89 10.88
C VAL A 232 0.98 5.55 10.21
N ALA A 233 -0.23 5.26 9.77
CA ALA A 233 -0.57 4.09 8.99
C ALA A 233 -0.57 4.44 7.49
N ILE A 234 0.14 3.65 6.67
CA ILE A 234 0.20 3.87 5.22
C ILE A 234 -0.41 2.65 4.52
N SER A 235 -1.37 2.91 3.64
CA SER A 235 -1.98 1.87 2.81
C SER A 235 -2.54 2.47 1.52
N GLN A 236 -2.31 1.82 0.39
CA GLN A 236 -2.92 2.24 -0.88
C GLN A 236 -4.44 2.05 -0.83
N SER A 237 -4.93 0.87 -0.49
CA SER A 237 -6.37 0.54 -0.43
C SER A 237 -7.07 1.04 0.84
N GLY A 238 -6.32 1.22 1.92
CA GLY A 238 -6.86 1.50 3.25
C GLY A 238 -7.66 0.34 3.87
N GLU A 239 -7.56 -0.85 3.28
CA GLU A 239 -8.28 -2.06 3.70
C GLU A 239 -7.33 -3.22 4.05
N THR A 240 -6.02 -2.98 4.09
CA THR A 240 -5.05 -3.99 4.51
C THR A 240 -5.31 -4.40 5.96
N ALA A 241 -5.71 -5.65 6.17
CA ALA A 241 -6.16 -6.15 7.47
C ALA A 241 -5.16 -5.92 8.60
N ASP A 242 -3.87 -6.17 8.35
CA ASP A 242 -2.81 -5.96 9.35
C ASP A 242 -2.62 -4.48 9.69
N THR A 243 -2.69 -3.59 8.69
CA THR A 243 -2.56 -2.14 8.89
C THR A 243 -3.74 -1.57 9.67
N LEU A 244 -4.96 -2.04 9.39
CA LEU A 244 -6.16 -1.68 10.17
C LEU A 244 -6.07 -2.17 11.62
N ALA A 245 -5.67 -3.43 11.81
CA ALA A 245 -5.51 -3.97 13.15
C ALA A 245 -4.42 -3.23 13.94
N ALA A 246 -3.33 -2.83 13.28
CA ALA A 246 -2.27 -2.02 13.89
C ALA A 246 -2.77 -0.61 14.28
N LEU A 247 -3.58 0.05 13.43
CA LEU A 247 -4.20 1.33 13.74
C LEU A 247 -5.11 1.24 14.97
N ARG A 248 -5.97 0.20 15.02
CA ARG A 248 -6.88 -0.04 16.15
C ARG A 248 -6.11 -0.30 17.44
N ALA A 249 -5.07 -1.13 17.39
CA ALA A 249 -4.19 -1.35 18.54
C ALA A 249 -3.49 -0.06 19.00
N ALA A 250 -3.05 0.78 18.07
CA ALA A 250 -2.39 2.05 18.40
C ALA A 250 -3.29 3.00 19.20
N LYS A 251 -4.60 3.03 18.95
CA LYS A 251 -5.55 3.86 19.70
C LYS A 251 -5.59 3.52 21.20
N GLU A 252 -5.31 2.27 21.54
CA GLU A 252 -5.31 1.79 22.93
C GLU A 252 -3.95 1.97 23.62
N LEU A 253 -2.88 2.29 22.86
CA LEU A 253 -1.49 2.31 23.35
C LEU A 253 -0.98 3.70 23.75
N GLY A 254 -1.80 4.74 23.68
CA GLY A 254 -1.46 6.08 24.17
C GLY A 254 -0.56 6.90 23.23
N TYR A 255 -0.64 6.68 21.93
CA TYR A 255 -0.08 7.59 20.93
C TYR A 255 -0.75 8.96 21.04
N LEU A 256 -0.05 10.01 20.59
CA LEU A 256 -0.57 11.38 20.57
C LEU A 256 -1.83 11.49 19.70
N ALA A 257 -1.78 10.88 18.54
CA ALA A 257 -2.88 10.74 17.58
C ALA A 257 -2.52 9.66 16.56
N THR A 258 -3.49 9.24 15.76
CA THR A 258 -3.33 8.37 14.62
C THR A 258 -3.52 9.13 13.32
N MET A 259 -2.70 8.84 12.31
CA MET A 259 -2.79 9.42 10.99
C MET A 259 -2.84 8.33 9.92
N ALA A 260 -3.66 8.51 8.89
CA ALA A 260 -3.68 7.67 7.71
C ALA A 260 -3.12 8.41 6.49
N ILE A 261 -2.20 7.77 5.77
CA ILE A 261 -1.83 8.13 4.40
C ILE A 261 -2.42 7.08 3.48
N CYS A 262 -3.44 7.46 2.70
CA CYS A 262 -4.26 6.52 1.96
C CYS A 262 -4.66 7.06 0.59
N ASN A 263 -4.96 6.16 -0.36
CA ASN A 263 -5.42 6.57 -1.68
C ASN A 263 -6.95 6.47 -1.86
N VAL A 264 -7.62 5.61 -1.09
CA VAL A 264 -9.06 5.40 -1.18
C VAL A 264 -9.77 6.14 -0.04
N SER A 265 -10.54 7.19 -0.40
CA SER A 265 -11.19 8.11 0.56
C SER A 265 -12.25 7.43 1.45
N GLU A 266 -12.89 6.37 0.94
CA GLU A 266 -14.00 5.69 1.60
C GLU A 266 -13.56 4.44 2.37
N SER A 267 -12.25 4.24 2.51
CA SER A 267 -11.68 3.06 3.16
C SER A 267 -11.88 3.05 4.68
N SER A 268 -11.74 1.88 5.28
CA SER A 268 -11.82 1.72 6.73
C SER A 268 -10.71 2.51 7.44
N LEU A 269 -9.51 2.51 6.88
CA LEU A 269 -8.36 3.24 7.46
C LEU A 269 -8.63 4.75 7.55
N THR A 270 -9.23 5.35 6.51
CA THR A 270 -9.54 6.78 6.47
C THR A 270 -10.65 7.18 7.42
N ARG A 271 -11.59 6.27 7.67
CA ARG A 271 -12.69 6.52 8.62
C ARG A 271 -12.28 6.41 10.08
N GLU A 272 -11.23 5.63 10.35
CA GLU A 272 -10.81 5.33 11.72
C GLU A 272 -9.66 6.22 12.21
N ALA A 273 -8.86 6.82 11.34
CA ALA A 273 -7.73 7.67 11.73
C ALA A 273 -8.19 9.07 12.19
N ASP A 274 -7.42 9.69 13.09
CA ASP A 274 -7.69 11.06 13.59
C ASP A 274 -7.27 12.12 12.57
N LEU A 275 -6.17 11.91 11.86
CA LEU A 275 -5.65 12.75 10.79
C LEU A 275 -5.58 11.98 9.48
N LEU A 276 -5.71 12.67 8.36
CA LEU A 276 -5.79 12.05 7.05
C LEU A 276 -4.99 12.84 6.01
N LEU A 277 -4.20 12.12 5.23
CA LEU A 277 -3.57 12.62 3.99
C LEU A 277 -3.87 11.68 2.83
N MET A 278 -4.74 12.14 1.92
CA MET A 278 -5.08 11.38 0.70
C MET A 278 -3.98 11.53 -0.34
N THR A 279 -3.49 10.42 -0.92
CA THR A 279 -2.46 10.47 -1.98
C THR A 279 -3.03 10.94 -3.32
N ARG A 280 -4.32 10.77 -3.58
CA ARG A 280 -5.00 11.16 -4.83
C ARG A 280 -4.35 10.56 -6.09
N ALA A 281 -3.73 9.38 -5.96
CA ALA A 281 -3.05 8.71 -7.08
C ALA A 281 -4.02 8.19 -8.16
N GLY A 282 -5.32 8.25 -7.90
CA GLY A 282 -6.33 7.59 -8.74
C GLY A 282 -6.33 6.07 -8.51
N GLN A 283 -7.12 5.36 -9.30
CA GLN A 283 -7.25 3.92 -9.16
C GLN A 283 -5.96 3.19 -9.60
N GLU A 284 -5.48 2.27 -8.79
CA GLU A 284 -4.36 1.38 -9.09
C GLU A 284 -4.87 -0.06 -9.10
N LEU A 285 -4.86 -0.68 -10.29
CA LEU A 285 -5.40 -2.01 -10.56
C LEU A 285 -4.31 -3.07 -10.73
N GLY A 286 -3.10 -2.63 -11.02
CA GLY A 286 -1.92 -3.51 -11.09
C GLY A 286 -1.67 -4.17 -9.74
N VAL A 287 -1.34 -5.46 -9.75
CA VAL A 287 -1.01 -6.20 -8.52
C VAL A 287 0.22 -5.59 -7.85
N ALA A 288 1.23 -5.23 -8.65
CA ALA A 288 2.45 -4.57 -8.17
C ALA A 288 2.24 -3.05 -8.16
N SER A 289 2.32 -2.45 -6.99
CA SER A 289 2.14 -1.01 -6.80
C SER A 289 3.22 -0.18 -7.51
N THR A 290 2.84 0.93 -8.11
CA THR A 290 3.72 1.85 -8.86
C THR A 290 3.46 3.31 -8.49
N LYS A 291 2.43 3.94 -9.05
CA LYS A 291 2.07 5.34 -8.78
C LYS A 291 1.68 5.58 -7.30
N ALA A 292 1.14 4.58 -6.60
CA ALA A 292 0.88 4.71 -5.18
C ALA A 292 2.17 4.88 -4.38
N PHE A 293 3.27 4.21 -4.75
CA PHE A 293 4.57 4.38 -4.09
C PHE A 293 5.09 5.81 -4.20
N THR A 294 5.16 6.35 -5.40
CA THR A 294 5.69 7.70 -5.65
C THR A 294 4.83 8.79 -5.00
N THR A 295 3.51 8.63 -5.02
CA THR A 295 2.59 9.56 -4.33
C THR A 295 2.65 9.44 -2.82
N GLN A 296 2.91 8.26 -2.25
CA GLN A 296 3.19 8.09 -0.83
C GLN A 296 4.49 8.76 -0.41
N LEU A 297 5.56 8.66 -1.22
CA LEU A 297 6.82 9.38 -0.97
C LEU A 297 6.61 10.90 -0.95
N ALA A 298 5.88 11.45 -1.92
CA ALA A 298 5.53 12.87 -1.97
C ALA A 298 4.69 13.28 -0.73
N SER A 299 3.71 12.47 -0.34
CA SER A 299 2.87 12.69 0.84
C SER A 299 3.67 12.68 2.14
N LEU A 300 4.59 11.74 2.27
CA LEU A 300 5.48 11.63 3.44
C LEU A 300 6.46 12.81 3.52
N LEU A 301 6.97 13.29 2.37
CA LEU A 301 7.81 14.48 2.34
C LEU A 301 7.01 15.73 2.76
N MET A 302 5.77 15.90 2.29
CA MET A 302 4.90 16.99 2.76
C MET A 302 4.70 16.93 4.29
N LEU A 303 4.41 15.75 4.84
CA LEU A 303 4.28 15.57 6.28
C LEU A 303 5.59 15.90 7.02
N THR A 304 6.73 15.47 6.47
CA THR A 304 8.04 15.77 7.05
C THR A 304 8.30 17.26 7.09
N ILE A 305 8.02 17.99 6.00
CA ILE A 305 8.17 19.45 5.93
C ILE A 305 7.27 20.12 6.98
N ALA A 306 5.99 19.77 7.03
CA ALA A 306 5.03 20.35 7.97
C ALA A 306 5.46 20.14 9.45
N VAL A 307 5.91 18.94 9.80
CA VAL A 307 6.43 18.67 11.15
C VAL A 307 7.73 19.43 11.42
N SER A 308 8.61 19.54 10.41
CA SER A 308 9.89 20.27 10.53
C SER A 308 9.68 21.76 10.79
N LEU A 309 8.66 22.37 10.18
CA LEU A 309 8.28 23.76 10.41
C LEU A 309 7.91 24.03 11.87
N GLN A 310 7.13 23.13 12.47
CA GLN A 310 6.76 23.20 13.89
C GLN A 310 7.98 23.08 14.83
N ARG A 311 9.11 22.65 14.29
CA ARG A 311 10.37 22.43 15.01
C ARG A 311 11.48 23.43 14.65
N GLY A 312 11.13 24.48 13.92
CA GLY A 312 12.04 25.58 13.58
C GLY A 312 12.81 25.40 12.28
N LEU A 313 12.28 24.64 11.33
CA LEU A 313 12.82 24.66 9.96
C LEU A 313 12.74 26.08 9.41
N GLU A 314 13.86 26.57 8.84
CA GLU A 314 13.90 27.90 8.27
C GLU A 314 12.95 28.04 7.06
N PRO A 315 12.18 29.14 6.94
CA PRO A 315 11.21 29.33 5.85
C PRO A 315 11.83 29.27 4.45
N GLY A 316 13.11 29.63 4.32
CA GLY A 316 13.86 29.52 3.06
C GLY A 316 14.08 28.07 2.65
N VAL A 317 14.35 27.19 3.58
CA VAL A 317 14.51 25.74 3.34
C VAL A 317 13.16 25.10 3.00
N GLU A 318 12.07 25.51 3.66
CA GLU A 318 10.73 25.09 3.27
C GLU A 318 10.45 25.40 1.81
N HIS A 319 10.66 26.67 1.42
CA HIS A 319 10.40 27.15 0.06
C HIS A 319 11.19 26.35 -0.99
N GLU A 320 12.47 26.08 -0.70
CA GLU A 320 13.33 25.27 -1.56
C GLU A 320 12.80 23.84 -1.71
N LEU A 321 12.50 23.16 -0.59
CA LEU A 321 11.97 21.79 -0.60
C LEU A 321 10.62 21.68 -1.32
N VAL A 322 9.72 22.64 -1.10
CA VAL A 322 8.41 22.67 -1.75
C VAL A 322 8.52 22.97 -3.23
N THR A 323 9.47 23.83 -3.64
CA THR A 323 9.77 24.10 -5.06
C THR A 323 10.25 22.82 -5.74
N HIS A 324 11.23 22.13 -5.18
CA HIS A 324 11.70 20.87 -5.73
C HIS A 324 10.60 19.79 -5.75
N LEU A 325 9.76 19.73 -4.72
CA LEU A 325 8.62 18.80 -4.71
C LEU A 325 7.64 19.09 -5.86
N ALA A 326 7.42 20.36 -6.19
CA ALA A 326 6.56 20.76 -7.31
C ALA A 326 7.16 20.41 -8.68
N GLU A 327 8.47 20.26 -8.79
CA GLU A 327 9.18 19.87 -10.02
C GLU A 327 9.16 18.34 -10.27
N ILE A 328 8.94 17.53 -9.23
CA ILE A 328 8.99 16.06 -9.30
C ILE A 328 8.12 15.48 -10.43
N PRO A 329 6.87 15.92 -10.67
CA PRO A 329 6.06 15.39 -11.76
C PRO A 329 6.75 15.49 -13.13
N GLY A 330 7.37 16.63 -13.41
CA GLY A 330 8.09 16.85 -14.67
C GLY A 330 9.38 16.03 -14.78
N LEU A 331 10.09 15.82 -13.67
CA LEU A 331 11.28 14.95 -13.63
C LEU A 331 10.92 13.49 -13.85
N VAL A 332 9.81 13.03 -13.28
CA VAL A 332 9.30 11.66 -13.51
C VAL A 332 8.88 11.49 -14.98
N GLU A 333 8.21 12.47 -15.58
CA GLU A 333 7.85 12.45 -17.00
C GLU A 333 9.10 12.32 -17.89
N GLN A 334 10.15 13.10 -17.61
CA GLN A 334 11.43 13.00 -18.33
C GLN A 334 12.06 11.61 -18.17
N SER A 335 11.96 10.99 -17.00
CA SER A 335 12.49 9.65 -16.74
C SER A 335 11.81 8.57 -17.58
N LEU A 336 10.53 8.76 -17.95
CA LEU A 336 9.78 7.82 -18.79
C LEU A 336 10.32 7.69 -20.22
N VAL A 337 11.10 8.67 -20.68
CA VAL A 337 11.80 8.63 -21.98
C VAL A 337 12.79 7.46 -22.04
N LEU A 338 13.27 6.98 -20.89
CA LEU A 338 14.20 5.85 -20.80
C LEU A 338 13.54 4.49 -20.99
N ASN A 339 12.22 4.43 -21.23
CA ASN A 339 11.45 3.18 -21.33
C ASN A 339 12.10 2.14 -22.25
N ASP A 340 12.49 2.54 -23.48
CA ASP A 340 13.04 1.59 -24.45
C ASP A 340 14.44 1.10 -24.05
N ALA A 341 15.26 1.95 -23.49
CA ALA A 341 16.59 1.57 -22.98
C ALA A 341 16.48 0.60 -21.80
N ILE A 342 15.51 0.84 -20.92
CA ILE A 342 15.23 -0.07 -19.78
C ILE A 342 14.67 -1.40 -20.29
N ALA A 343 13.79 -1.40 -21.30
CA ALA A 343 13.27 -2.62 -21.91
C ALA A 343 14.37 -3.46 -22.53
N ASP A 344 15.33 -2.85 -23.21
CA ASP A 344 16.50 -3.54 -23.77
C ASP A 344 17.37 -4.17 -22.67
N LEU A 345 17.58 -3.46 -21.58
CA LEU A 345 18.31 -3.97 -20.43
C LEU A 345 17.56 -5.12 -19.75
N ALA A 346 16.23 -5.01 -19.60
CA ALA A 346 15.41 -6.03 -18.96
C ALA A 346 15.50 -7.39 -19.66
N ARG A 347 15.80 -7.43 -20.97
CA ARG A 347 16.04 -8.68 -21.71
C ARG A 347 17.23 -9.48 -21.16
N GLN A 348 18.20 -8.82 -20.52
CA GLN A 348 19.34 -9.49 -19.89
C GLN A 348 18.94 -10.26 -18.62
N PHE A 349 17.77 -9.96 -18.05
CA PHE A 349 17.22 -10.64 -16.89
C PHE A 349 16.34 -11.84 -17.25
N ALA A 350 15.93 -11.99 -18.50
CA ALA A 350 14.92 -12.98 -18.91
C ALA A 350 15.26 -14.42 -18.53
N ASP A 351 16.55 -14.80 -18.62
CA ASP A 351 17.03 -16.15 -18.29
C ASP A 351 17.59 -16.27 -16.86
N LYS A 352 17.54 -15.19 -16.08
CA LYS A 352 18.10 -15.16 -14.73
C LYS A 352 17.08 -15.67 -13.71
N ARG A 353 17.57 -16.33 -12.67
CA ARG A 353 16.74 -16.86 -11.57
C ARG A 353 16.85 -16.05 -10.30
N HIS A 354 17.94 -15.30 -10.17
CA HIS A 354 18.28 -14.51 -9.01
C HIS A 354 18.73 -13.12 -9.43
N ALA A 355 18.49 -12.12 -8.60
CA ALA A 355 18.99 -10.76 -8.77
C ALA A 355 19.28 -10.14 -7.40
N LEU A 356 20.31 -9.31 -7.33
CA LEU A 356 20.67 -8.60 -6.12
C LEU A 356 20.49 -7.10 -6.33
N PHE A 357 19.83 -6.45 -5.37
CA PHE A 357 19.65 -5.01 -5.36
C PHE A 357 20.45 -4.39 -4.23
N LEU A 358 21.16 -3.30 -4.52
CA LEU A 358 22.01 -2.62 -3.55
C LEU A 358 21.63 -1.15 -3.43
N GLY A 359 21.50 -0.67 -2.21
CA GLY A 359 21.31 0.74 -1.91
C GLY A 359 22.09 1.15 -0.68
N ARG A 360 22.27 2.46 -0.49
CA ARG A 360 22.93 3.00 0.69
C ARG A 360 22.15 4.18 1.26
N GLY A 361 22.01 4.27 2.60
CA GLY A 361 21.18 5.29 3.24
C GLY A 361 19.72 5.17 2.77
N ALA A 362 19.10 6.29 2.42
CA ALA A 362 17.72 6.33 1.93
C ALA A 362 17.49 5.55 0.62
N MET A 363 18.57 5.19 -0.11
CA MET A 363 18.49 4.39 -1.33
C MET A 363 18.39 2.88 -1.05
N ASN A 364 18.66 2.43 0.18
CA ASN A 364 18.43 1.04 0.54
C ASN A 364 16.94 0.63 0.45
N PRO A 365 15.99 1.36 1.05
CA PRO A 365 14.56 1.07 0.84
C PRO A 365 14.11 1.20 -0.63
N ILE A 366 14.72 2.04 -1.44
CA ILE A 366 14.45 2.10 -2.89
C ILE A 366 14.92 0.81 -3.58
N ALA A 367 16.09 0.30 -3.21
CA ALA A 367 16.58 -0.99 -3.68
C ALA A 367 15.65 -2.15 -3.25
N MET A 368 15.11 -2.10 -2.01
CA MET A 368 14.12 -3.06 -1.52
C MET A 368 12.85 -3.03 -2.37
N GLU A 369 12.36 -1.85 -2.74
CA GLU A 369 11.20 -1.69 -3.61
C GLU A 369 11.46 -2.25 -5.01
N GLY A 370 12.63 -1.97 -5.61
CA GLY A 370 13.02 -2.55 -6.89
C GLY A 370 13.07 -4.07 -6.86
N ALA A 371 13.65 -4.66 -5.82
CA ALA A 371 13.67 -6.11 -5.63
C ALA A 371 12.26 -6.70 -5.46
N LEU A 372 11.38 -6.00 -4.72
CA LEU A 372 9.99 -6.40 -4.57
C LEU A 372 9.27 -6.40 -5.92
N LYS A 373 9.39 -5.33 -6.71
CA LYS A 373 8.77 -5.24 -8.04
C LYS A 373 9.25 -6.35 -8.95
N LEU A 374 10.54 -6.63 -9.00
CA LEU A 374 11.07 -7.71 -9.83
C LEU A 374 10.49 -9.07 -9.41
N LYS A 375 10.41 -9.37 -8.12
CA LYS A 375 9.79 -10.61 -7.61
C LYS A 375 8.34 -10.76 -8.03
N GLU A 376 7.55 -9.71 -7.85
CA GLU A 376 6.10 -9.74 -8.08
C GLU A 376 5.73 -10.01 -9.53
N ILE A 377 6.48 -9.45 -10.49
CA ILE A 377 6.12 -9.48 -11.91
C ILE A 377 6.84 -10.56 -12.70
N SER A 378 8.06 -10.97 -12.31
CA SER A 378 8.89 -11.90 -13.08
C SER A 378 9.11 -13.25 -12.41
N TYR A 379 8.79 -13.37 -11.12
CA TYR A 379 9.12 -14.53 -10.27
C TYR A 379 10.63 -14.80 -10.12
N ILE A 380 11.48 -13.87 -10.56
CA ILE A 380 12.92 -13.91 -10.27
C ILE A 380 13.10 -13.68 -8.77
N HIS A 381 13.88 -14.52 -8.11
CA HIS A 381 14.21 -14.33 -6.71
C HIS A 381 15.15 -13.12 -6.57
N ALA A 382 14.63 -12.01 -6.14
CA ALA A 382 15.35 -10.76 -5.97
C ALA A 382 15.40 -10.35 -4.51
N GLU A 383 16.58 -10.00 -4.00
CA GLU A 383 16.80 -9.51 -2.65
C GLU A 383 17.54 -8.18 -2.67
N ALA A 384 17.29 -7.36 -1.66
CA ALA A 384 17.98 -6.10 -1.48
C ALA A 384 18.78 -6.08 -0.19
N TYR A 385 19.98 -5.50 -0.26
CA TYR A 385 20.86 -5.33 0.89
C TYR A 385 21.40 -3.89 0.96
N ALA A 386 21.61 -3.42 2.17
CA ALA A 386 22.45 -2.25 2.37
C ALA A 386 23.84 -2.55 1.79
N ALA A 387 24.33 -1.73 0.86
CA ALA A 387 25.57 -2.04 0.14
C ALA A 387 26.80 -2.27 1.06
N GLY A 388 26.78 -1.67 2.26
CA GLY A 388 27.82 -1.92 3.27
C GLY A 388 27.82 -3.34 3.83
N GLU A 389 26.65 -4.01 3.84
CA GLU A 389 26.47 -5.38 4.35
C GLU A 389 26.86 -6.46 3.32
N LEU A 390 27.18 -6.08 2.08
CA LEU A 390 27.53 -7.02 1.01
C LEU A 390 28.65 -7.98 1.42
N LYS A 391 29.66 -7.50 2.15
CA LYS A 391 30.82 -8.28 2.61
C LYS A 391 30.51 -9.20 3.78
N HIS A 392 29.34 -9.06 4.40
CA HIS A 392 28.92 -9.83 5.57
C HIS A 392 28.04 -11.05 5.20
N GLY A 393 28.22 -11.60 4.00
CA GLY A 393 27.55 -12.81 3.53
C GLY A 393 27.06 -12.73 2.08
N PRO A 394 26.26 -11.71 1.69
CA PRO A 394 25.65 -11.67 0.36
C PRO A 394 26.61 -11.76 -0.82
N LEU A 395 27.85 -11.28 -0.64
CA LEU A 395 28.89 -11.35 -1.66
C LEU A 395 29.19 -12.80 -2.11
N ALA A 396 29.01 -13.78 -1.24
CA ALA A 396 29.21 -15.19 -1.56
C ALA A 396 28.17 -15.74 -2.57
N LEU A 397 27.04 -15.06 -2.74
CA LEU A 397 25.98 -15.43 -3.67
C LEU A 397 26.20 -14.87 -5.08
N VAL A 398 27.11 -13.91 -5.24
CA VAL A 398 27.33 -13.23 -6.52
C VAL A 398 28.18 -14.10 -7.43
N ASP A 399 27.62 -14.46 -8.58
CA ASP A 399 28.28 -15.18 -9.66
C ASP A 399 28.00 -14.53 -11.03
N ASN A 400 28.40 -15.17 -12.11
CA ASN A 400 28.21 -14.65 -13.48
C ASN A 400 26.72 -14.64 -13.92
N ASP A 401 25.86 -15.35 -13.21
CA ASP A 401 24.43 -15.46 -13.53
C ASP A 401 23.53 -14.62 -12.64
N MET A 402 24.12 -13.94 -11.65
CA MET A 402 23.38 -13.05 -10.74
C MET A 402 23.59 -11.58 -11.11
N PRO A 403 22.64 -10.92 -11.80
CA PRO A 403 22.71 -9.49 -12.03
C PRO A 403 22.62 -8.71 -10.69
N VAL A 404 23.44 -7.66 -10.59
CA VAL A 404 23.47 -6.77 -9.45
C VAL A 404 23.01 -5.38 -9.89
N VAL A 405 21.91 -4.91 -9.31
CA VAL A 405 21.34 -3.57 -9.54
C VAL A 405 21.70 -2.67 -8.37
N ALA A 406 22.38 -1.56 -8.62
CA ALA A 406 22.76 -0.61 -7.59
C ALA A 406 22.01 0.71 -7.77
N VAL A 407 21.31 1.18 -6.73
CA VAL A 407 20.67 2.50 -6.70
C VAL A 407 21.71 3.51 -6.20
N ALA A 408 22.26 4.30 -7.14
CA ALA A 408 23.47 5.08 -6.95
C ALA A 408 23.35 6.56 -7.38
N PRO A 409 22.54 7.37 -6.65
CA PRO A 409 22.43 8.79 -6.97
C PRO A 409 23.77 9.50 -6.78
N ASN A 410 23.96 10.60 -7.52
CA ASN A 410 25.13 11.44 -7.40
C ASN A 410 25.09 12.27 -6.09
N ASN A 411 25.40 11.64 -4.99
CA ASN A 411 25.46 12.25 -3.66
C ASN A 411 26.72 11.83 -2.91
N GLN A 412 26.88 12.31 -1.68
CA GLN A 412 28.06 12.05 -0.83
C GLN A 412 28.27 10.54 -0.51
N LEU A 413 27.32 9.66 -0.78
CA LEU A 413 27.45 8.22 -0.55
C LEU A 413 27.89 7.46 -1.82
N LEU A 414 27.93 8.11 -2.99
CA LEU A 414 28.24 7.48 -4.28
C LEU A 414 29.60 6.78 -4.27
N GLU A 415 30.66 7.46 -3.81
CA GLU A 415 32.01 6.87 -3.78
C GLU A 415 32.10 5.66 -2.83
N LYS A 416 31.35 5.69 -1.72
CA LYS A 416 31.26 4.54 -0.83
C LYS A 416 30.52 3.36 -1.45
N LEU A 417 29.49 3.64 -2.26
CA LEU A 417 28.77 2.61 -3.00
C LEU A 417 29.63 2.02 -4.11
N LYS A 418 30.34 2.85 -4.90
CA LYS A 418 31.31 2.39 -5.92
C LYS A 418 32.36 1.44 -5.30
N SER A 419 32.94 1.79 -4.18
CA SER A 419 33.90 0.93 -3.48
C SER A 419 33.29 -0.42 -3.04
N ASN A 420 31.99 -0.50 -2.73
CA ASN A 420 31.32 -1.78 -2.49
C ASN A 420 31.15 -2.59 -3.79
N LEU A 421 30.82 -1.93 -4.92
CA LEU A 421 30.68 -2.58 -6.22
C LEU A 421 32.02 -3.08 -6.77
N GLU A 422 33.11 -2.36 -6.57
CA GLU A 422 34.46 -2.83 -6.89
C GLU A 422 34.79 -4.16 -6.19
N ALA A 423 34.36 -4.32 -4.93
CA ALA A 423 34.55 -5.58 -4.22
C ALA A 423 33.79 -6.75 -4.88
N VAL A 424 32.59 -6.51 -5.45
CA VAL A 424 31.84 -7.47 -6.25
C VAL A 424 32.66 -7.86 -7.49
N SER A 425 33.17 -6.86 -8.19
CA SER A 425 33.97 -7.02 -9.41
C SER A 425 35.26 -7.85 -9.17
N TYR A 426 35.94 -7.57 -8.05
CA TYR A 426 37.20 -8.25 -7.69
C TYR A 426 37.02 -9.73 -7.33
N THR A 427 35.89 -10.08 -6.74
CA THR A 427 35.72 -11.43 -6.18
C THR A 427 35.11 -12.42 -7.18
N HIS A 428 34.29 -11.94 -8.11
CA HIS A 428 33.48 -12.84 -8.97
C HIS A 428 33.36 -12.42 -10.43
N LEU A 429 33.71 -11.18 -10.80
CA LEU A 429 33.70 -10.71 -12.16
C LEU A 429 35.14 -10.63 -12.66
N ARG A 430 35.56 -11.47 -13.59
CA ARG A 430 36.64 -11.11 -14.51
C ARG A 430 36.14 -9.86 -15.21
N ALA A 431 36.82 -8.73 -14.98
CA ALA A 431 36.48 -7.44 -15.55
C ALA A 431 36.29 -7.56 -17.07
N HIS A 432 35.06 -7.72 -17.50
CA HIS A 432 34.64 -7.17 -18.75
C HIS A 432 34.12 -5.78 -18.43
N GLU A 433 34.86 -4.79 -18.89
CA GLU A 433 34.38 -3.42 -19.01
C GLU A 433 33.13 -3.47 -19.90
N THR A 434 31.99 -3.70 -19.35
CA THR A 434 30.72 -3.62 -20.05
C THR A 434 29.70 -3.01 -19.10
N ASP A 435 29.27 -1.89 -19.47
CA ASP A 435 27.99 -1.17 -19.40
C ASP A 435 26.92 -1.59 -18.37
N SER A 436 27.11 -2.63 -17.57
CA SER A 436 26.20 -3.09 -16.50
C SER A 436 26.05 -2.07 -15.36
N TYR A 437 26.91 -1.08 -15.29
CA TYR A 437 26.83 0.05 -14.33
C TYR A 437 25.89 1.16 -14.78
N LEU A 438 25.35 1.08 -15.99
CA LEU A 438 24.59 2.16 -16.63
C LEU A 438 23.15 2.28 -16.18
N VAL A 439 22.52 1.25 -15.58
CA VAL A 439 21.08 1.29 -15.29
C VAL A 439 20.68 2.36 -14.30
N CYS A 440 21.50 2.55 -13.29
CA CYS A 440 21.19 3.59 -12.29
C CYS A 440 21.78 4.97 -12.65
N ARG A 441 22.76 5.03 -13.55
CA ARG A 441 23.33 6.29 -13.99
C ARG A 441 22.44 7.03 -14.98
N LEU A 442 21.67 6.28 -15.79
CA LEU A 442 20.71 6.85 -16.76
C LEU A 442 19.43 7.41 -16.12
N LEU A 443 19.13 7.04 -14.88
CA LEU A 443 17.92 7.50 -14.18
C LEU A 443 18.18 8.75 -13.31
N LEU A 444 19.41 9.23 -13.20
CA LEU A 444 19.80 10.24 -12.20
C LEU A 444 20.73 11.35 -12.76
N GLU A 445 21.00 11.40 -14.06
CA GLU A 445 21.53 12.56 -14.78
C GLU A 445 20.38 13.36 -15.40
#